data_b361797b3f906f554b88fc7deff07c87
#
_entry.id   b361797b3f906f554b88fc7deff07c87
#
_cell.length_a   1.000
_cell.length_b   1.000
_cell.length_c   1.000
_cell.angle_alpha   90.00
_cell.angle_beta   90.00
_cell.angle_gamma   90.00
#
_symmetry.space_group_name_H-M   'P 1'
#
loop_
_entity.id
_entity.type
_entity.pdbx_description
1 polymer ?
#
loop_
_entity_poly.entity_id
_entity_poly.type
_entity_poly.pdbx_seq_one_letter_code
_entity_poly.pdbx_strand_id
1 'polypeptide(L)'
;MRRSFLADYILYTVVRFLAVLFRLLPLRFSLWIGRRFGDVLYYLFGNRRLIAYANLKAAFGGRYTPAQLKGIIKSECHNLSQSFIEVLKFPVFGNEYVDKYIKVEGEDKIKAALKRGRGVILLTGHFGNWELSSLVGALRGYKMNVLARWQKFDMLNGYLNKMRSFRGANVVSKGDSREMIMRALNRNEIAGILSDQDGGKRGEYVKFFGRLASTPKGVAHFSLKTGAPILPVFIIRQKGPYHRLVIEEDISITASDDINVDIHEILQRFAKVLQMYVERYPGQWLWIHKRWKTTPTKYVLVLSDGKAGHLKQSLSVANAFNEVRVESGYAPRDTKIETLEVKFKNRFVRTLFELFSVLGVGLNRLSFCFTSRAFDDIKSRYADFIISCGSSLTGVNLSLKKEFNAKSIVIMKPNIHNVNKYDLAIIPTHDRPELRSNVVVTKGAVADINKASFERYASELRKNINITKDNIIGVLIGGDSKTYILQPELINSILDEVL
;
A
#
# COMPACT_ATOMS: atom_id res chain seq x y z
N MET A 1 -3.45 3.84 30.89
CA MET A 1 -2.09 4.34 31.19
C MET A 1 -1.14 3.27 31.76
N ARG A 2 -1.48 2.53 32.83
CA ARG A 2 -0.55 1.54 33.47
C ARG A 2 -0.06 0.39 32.58
N ARG A 3 -0.87 -0.15 31.65
CA ARG A 3 -0.43 -1.25 30.75
C ARG A 3 0.63 -0.84 29.73
N SER A 4 0.69 0.45 29.37
CA SER A 4 1.70 0.93 28.43
C SER A 4 3.07 1.11 29.07
N PHE A 5 3.15 1.52 30.34
CA PHE A 5 4.41 1.71 31.07
C PHE A 5 5.14 0.38 31.31
N LEU A 6 4.45 -0.66 31.81
CA LEU A 6 5.05 -1.97 32.02
C LEU A 6 5.58 -2.58 30.71
N ALA A 7 4.81 -2.45 29.62
CA ALA A 7 5.25 -2.94 28.31
C ALA A 7 6.46 -2.17 27.78
N ASP A 8 6.51 -0.85 27.99
CA ASP A 8 7.67 -0.01 27.62
C ASP A 8 8.90 -0.41 28.43
N TYR A 9 8.75 -0.56 29.75
CA TYR A 9 9.82 -0.97 30.65
C TYR A 9 10.41 -2.34 30.28
N ILE A 10 9.52 -3.34 30.04
CA ILE A 10 9.95 -4.69 29.63
C ILE A 10 10.70 -4.60 28.29
N LEU A 11 10.13 -3.92 27.31
CA LEU A 11 10.74 -3.81 25.98
C LEU A 11 12.08 -3.06 26.04
N TYR A 12 12.15 -1.96 26.79
CA TYR A 12 13.38 -1.22 27.04
C TYR A 12 14.46 -2.11 27.68
N THR A 13 14.10 -2.88 28.74
CA THR A 13 15.03 -3.77 29.44
C THR A 13 15.57 -4.87 28.54
N VAL A 14 14.66 -5.50 27.76
CA VAL A 14 15.05 -6.53 26.78
C VAL A 14 16.00 -5.96 25.73
N VAL A 15 15.65 -4.80 25.14
CA VAL A 15 16.49 -4.17 24.10
C VAL A 15 17.84 -3.76 24.67
N ARG A 16 17.89 -3.24 25.91
CA ARG A 16 19.14 -2.88 26.58
C ARG A 16 20.02 -4.10 26.85
N PHE A 17 19.43 -5.20 27.31
CA PHE A 17 20.14 -6.46 27.49
C PHE A 17 20.73 -6.98 26.18
N LEU A 18 19.91 -7.02 25.12
CA LEU A 18 20.36 -7.40 23.79
C LEU A 18 21.47 -6.48 23.27
N ALA A 19 21.39 -5.18 23.55
CA ALA A 19 22.43 -4.24 23.14
C ALA A 19 23.79 -4.56 23.80
N VAL A 20 23.81 -4.90 25.09
CA VAL A 20 25.04 -5.33 25.76
C VAL A 20 25.58 -6.62 25.14
N LEU A 21 24.70 -7.62 24.97
CA LEU A 21 25.08 -8.90 24.35
C LEU A 21 25.68 -8.71 22.96
N PHE A 22 25.00 -7.98 22.08
CA PHE A 22 25.48 -7.79 20.70
C PHE A 22 26.76 -6.96 20.65
N ARG A 23 27.02 -6.04 21.57
CA ARG A 23 28.30 -5.28 21.63
C ARG A 23 29.49 -6.19 21.91
N LEU A 24 29.31 -7.23 22.72
CA LEU A 24 30.34 -8.20 23.06
C LEU A 24 30.60 -9.20 21.91
N LEU A 25 29.59 -9.51 21.12
CA LEU A 25 29.69 -10.48 20.04
C LEU A 25 30.39 -9.90 18.79
N PRO A 26 31.17 -10.73 18.04
CA PRO A 26 31.72 -10.33 16.75
C PRO A 26 30.62 -9.87 15.79
N LEU A 27 30.89 -8.80 15.03
CA LEU A 27 29.89 -8.15 14.16
C LEU A 27 29.22 -9.12 13.18
N ARG A 28 30.03 -9.95 12.50
CA ARG A 28 29.49 -10.91 11.52
C ARG A 28 28.55 -11.93 12.15
N PHE A 29 28.86 -12.38 13.36
CA PHE A 29 28.00 -13.31 14.11
C PHE A 29 26.71 -12.62 14.58
N SER A 30 26.81 -11.38 15.10
CA SER A 30 25.65 -10.57 15.47
C SER A 30 24.70 -10.38 14.28
N LEU A 31 25.23 -10.07 13.09
CA LEU A 31 24.42 -9.91 11.87
C LEU A 31 23.82 -11.22 11.35
N TRP A 32 24.52 -12.36 11.54
CA TRP A 32 23.95 -13.66 11.26
C TRP A 32 22.74 -13.96 12.14
N ILE A 33 22.84 -13.71 13.46
CA ILE A 33 21.71 -13.81 14.39
C ILE A 33 20.57 -12.87 13.92
N GLY A 34 20.90 -11.63 13.55
CA GLY A 34 19.91 -10.67 13.02
C GLY A 34 19.18 -11.20 11.81
N ARG A 35 19.88 -11.84 10.90
CA ARG A 35 19.26 -12.47 9.73
C ARG A 35 18.27 -13.60 10.13
N ARG A 36 18.65 -14.45 11.09
CA ARG A 36 17.77 -15.50 11.63
C ARG A 36 16.54 -14.91 12.33
N PHE A 37 16.74 -13.83 13.07
CA PHE A 37 15.64 -13.08 13.67
C PHE A 37 14.71 -12.49 12.60
N GLY A 38 15.25 -12.02 11.48
CA GLY A 38 14.46 -11.61 10.31
C GLY A 38 13.58 -12.72 9.73
N ASP A 39 14.06 -13.98 9.74
CA ASP A 39 13.24 -15.14 9.37
C ASP A 39 12.04 -15.29 10.32
N VAL A 40 12.26 -15.15 11.63
CA VAL A 40 11.20 -15.22 12.65
C VAL A 40 10.18 -14.09 12.45
N LEU A 41 10.63 -12.85 12.25
CA LEU A 41 9.75 -11.70 12.01
C LEU A 41 8.88 -11.89 10.76
N TYR A 42 9.43 -12.46 9.69
CA TYR A 42 8.69 -12.76 8.47
C TYR A 42 7.48 -13.67 8.74
N TYR A 43 7.61 -14.67 9.62
CA TYR A 43 6.51 -15.58 9.95
C TYR A 43 5.54 -14.99 10.99
N LEU A 44 6.02 -14.27 11.99
CA LEU A 44 5.20 -13.71 13.07
C LEU A 44 4.32 -12.53 12.63
N PHE A 45 4.83 -11.65 11.77
CA PHE A 45 4.09 -10.44 11.39
C PHE A 45 3.24 -10.60 10.11
N GLY A 46 2.29 -11.56 10.13
CA GLY A 46 1.43 -11.87 9.00
C GLY A 46 0.72 -10.66 8.37
N ASN A 47 0.13 -9.78 9.18
CA ASN A 47 -0.56 -8.58 8.68
C ASN A 47 0.40 -7.59 7.99
N ARG A 48 1.60 -7.40 8.51
CA ARG A 48 2.61 -6.53 7.88
C ARG A 48 3.11 -7.11 6.57
N ARG A 49 3.28 -8.42 6.51
CA ARG A 49 3.63 -9.14 5.29
C ARG A 49 2.57 -8.99 4.20
N LEU A 50 1.28 -9.02 4.56
CA LEU A 50 0.19 -8.77 3.59
C LEU A 50 0.24 -7.34 3.03
N ILE A 51 0.53 -6.34 3.88
CA ILE A 51 0.71 -4.95 3.43
C ILE A 51 1.90 -4.85 2.47
N ALA A 52 3.05 -5.42 2.82
CA ALA A 52 4.23 -5.41 1.97
C ALA A 52 3.96 -6.10 0.62
N TYR A 53 3.27 -7.24 0.64
CA TYR A 53 2.92 -7.97 -0.57
C TYR A 53 2.00 -7.15 -1.48
N ALA A 54 0.96 -6.51 -0.92
CA ALA A 54 0.06 -5.65 -1.68
C ALA A 54 0.78 -4.42 -2.28
N ASN A 55 1.69 -3.81 -1.51
CA ASN A 55 2.51 -2.70 -2.01
C ASN A 55 3.42 -3.12 -3.16
N LEU A 56 4.07 -4.29 -3.04
CA LEU A 56 4.90 -4.86 -4.11
C LEU A 56 4.08 -5.14 -5.38
N LYS A 57 2.88 -5.70 -5.23
CA LYS A 57 1.95 -5.90 -6.33
C LYS A 57 1.53 -4.57 -6.96
N ALA A 58 1.22 -3.56 -6.15
CA ALA A 58 0.85 -2.24 -6.62
C ALA A 58 1.99 -1.54 -7.38
N ALA A 59 3.25 -1.74 -6.96
CA ALA A 59 4.43 -1.14 -7.56
C ALA A 59 4.87 -1.87 -8.84
N PHE A 60 4.93 -3.19 -8.81
CA PHE A 60 5.57 -3.98 -9.86
C PHE A 60 4.59 -4.76 -10.76
N GLY A 61 3.29 -4.77 -10.42
CA GLY A 61 2.28 -5.50 -11.20
C GLY A 61 2.63 -6.98 -11.35
N GLY A 62 2.68 -7.45 -12.59
CA GLY A 62 3.04 -8.83 -12.95
C GLY A 62 4.54 -9.11 -13.10
N ARG A 63 5.43 -8.13 -12.88
CA ARG A 63 6.89 -8.26 -13.10
C ARG A 63 7.54 -9.39 -12.29
N TYR A 64 7.03 -9.65 -11.07
CA TYR A 64 7.55 -10.69 -10.18
C TYR A 64 6.52 -11.77 -9.92
N THR A 65 6.99 -13.01 -9.85
CA THR A 65 6.16 -14.14 -9.40
C THR A 65 5.83 -14.01 -7.90
N PRO A 66 4.78 -14.67 -7.41
CA PRO A 66 4.46 -14.68 -5.98
C PRO A 66 5.58 -15.17 -5.08
N ALA A 67 6.41 -16.11 -5.56
CA ALA A 67 7.57 -16.61 -4.82
C ALA A 67 8.65 -15.52 -4.71
N GLN A 68 8.93 -14.81 -5.80
CA GLN A 68 9.88 -13.69 -5.81
C GLN A 68 9.42 -12.55 -4.90
N LEU A 69 8.13 -12.17 -4.93
CA LEU A 69 7.57 -11.14 -4.02
C LEU A 69 7.77 -11.53 -2.55
N LYS A 70 7.51 -12.79 -2.19
CA LYS A 70 7.76 -13.31 -0.85
C LYS A 70 9.24 -13.28 -0.48
N GLY A 71 10.12 -13.57 -1.44
CA GLY A 71 11.57 -13.47 -1.29
C GLY A 71 12.04 -12.04 -1.00
N ILE A 72 11.45 -11.04 -1.71
CA ILE A 72 11.72 -9.62 -1.47
C ILE A 72 11.31 -9.22 -0.05
N ILE A 73 10.12 -9.59 0.41
CA ILE A 73 9.66 -9.29 1.78
C ILE A 73 10.55 -9.96 2.83
N LYS A 74 10.98 -11.19 2.58
CA LYS A 74 11.90 -11.88 3.48
C LYS A 74 13.25 -11.16 3.55
N SER A 75 13.76 -10.67 2.42
CA SER A 75 14.97 -9.86 2.35
C SER A 75 14.84 -8.54 3.10
N GLU A 76 13.67 -7.87 3.02
CA GLU A 76 13.35 -6.69 3.82
C GLU A 76 13.42 -6.99 5.32
N CYS A 77 12.79 -8.09 5.79
CA CYS A 77 12.85 -8.50 7.19
C CYS A 77 14.28 -8.77 7.66
N HIS A 78 15.12 -9.41 6.81
CA HIS A 78 16.53 -9.62 7.09
C HIS A 78 17.28 -8.30 7.23
N ASN A 79 17.07 -7.37 6.27
CA ASN A 79 17.76 -6.08 6.31
C ASN A 79 17.36 -5.26 7.53
N LEU A 80 16.05 -5.18 7.86
CA LEU A 80 15.55 -4.46 9.04
C LEU A 80 16.14 -5.01 10.35
N SER A 81 16.16 -6.33 10.50
CA SER A 81 16.68 -6.98 11.71
C SER A 81 18.19 -6.77 11.87
N GLN A 82 18.94 -6.88 10.79
CA GLN A 82 20.38 -6.59 10.79
C GLN A 82 20.67 -5.12 11.08
N SER A 83 19.89 -4.21 10.49
CA SER A 83 20.01 -2.77 10.74
C SER A 83 19.72 -2.42 12.18
N PHE A 84 18.72 -3.06 12.81
CA PHE A 84 18.44 -2.87 14.24
C PHE A 84 19.62 -3.31 15.11
N ILE A 85 20.25 -4.44 14.82
CA ILE A 85 21.44 -4.90 15.54
C ILE A 85 22.62 -3.92 15.39
N GLU A 86 22.83 -3.38 14.18
CA GLU A 86 23.86 -2.36 13.95
C GLU A 86 23.61 -1.11 14.80
N VAL A 87 22.35 -0.64 14.90
CA VAL A 87 22.00 0.49 15.78
C VAL A 87 22.38 0.21 17.25
N LEU A 88 22.13 -1.01 17.75
CA LEU A 88 22.52 -1.40 19.11
C LEU A 88 24.04 -1.42 19.33
N LYS A 89 24.79 -1.57 18.24
CA LYS A 89 26.26 -1.57 18.25
C LYS A 89 26.90 -0.19 17.98
N PHE A 90 26.14 0.86 17.70
CA PHE A 90 26.67 2.20 17.42
C PHE A 90 27.70 2.70 18.44
N PRO A 91 27.56 2.46 19.75
CA PRO A 91 28.58 2.86 20.73
C PRO A 91 29.97 2.27 20.51
N VAL A 92 30.07 1.08 19.89
CA VAL A 92 31.34 0.42 19.61
C VAL A 92 31.84 0.63 18.18
N PHE A 93 31.10 1.37 17.35
CA PHE A 93 31.52 1.75 16.00
C PHE A 93 32.34 3.05 16.05
N GLY A 94 33.51 3.05 15.46
CA GLY A 94 34.38 4.20 15.28
C GLY A 94 34.76 4.38 13.81
N ASN A 95 35.76 5.22 13.54
CA ASN A 95 36.26 5.48 12.18
C ASN A 95 36.75 4.20 11.50
N GLU A 96 37.43 3.31 12.24
CA GLU A 96 37.85 2.00 11.72
C GLU A 96 36.72 1.16 11.17
N TYR A 97 35.54 1.23 11.80
CA TYR A 97 34.34 0.55 11.28
C TYR A 97 33.94 1.15 9.94
N VAL A 98 33.88 2.48 9.84
CA VAL A 98 33.50 3.19 8.61
C VAL A 98 34.48 2.86 7.50
N ASP A 99 35.78 3.01 7.76
CA ASP A 99 36.82 2.80 6.74
C ASP A 99 36.87 1.35 6.24
N LYS A 100 36.56 0.38 7.11
CA LYS A 100 36.58 -1.05 6.77
C LYS A 100 35.31 -1.52 6.04
N TYR A 101 34.15 -1.00 6.41
CA TYR A 101 32.86 -1.58 6.02
C TYR A 101 31.98 -0.66 5.19
N ILE A 102 32.29 0.63 5.10
CA ILE A 102 31.42 1.60 4.41
C ILE A 102 32.19 2.29 3.27
N LYS A 103 31.81 1.98 2.04
CA LYS A 103 32.29 2.74 0.89
C LYS A 103 31.40 3.97 0.70
N VAL A 104 31.96 5.17 0.88
CA VAL A 104 31.26 6.43 0.65
C VAL A 104 31.54 6.92 -0.76
N GLU A 105 30.49 7.24 -1.53
CA GLU A 105 30.55 7.74 -2.90
C GLU A 105 29.85 9.09 -3.00
N GLY A 106 30.51 10.11 -3.57
CA GLY A 106 29.96 11.46 -3.73
C GLY A 106 30.07 12.36 -2.49
N GLU A 107 31.01 12.10 -1.57
CA GLU A 107 31.25 12.96 -0.39
C GLU A 107 31.69 14.39 -0.77
N ASP A 108 32.34 14.54 -1.91
CA ASP A 108 32.72 15.83 -2.51
C ASP A 108 31.50 16.72 -2.75
N LYS A 109 30.34 16.15 -3.06
CA LYS A 109 29.06 16.89 -3.25
C LYS A 109 28.60 17.55 -1.94
N ILE A 110 28.72 16.83 -0.79
CA ILE A 110 28.42 17.41 0.51
C ILE A 110 29.35 18.59 0.79
N LYS A 111 30.66 18.42 0.54
CA LYS A 111 31.65 19.48 0.76
C LYS A 111 31.38 20.69 -0.12
N ALA A 112 31.06 20.47 -1.41
CA ALA A 112 30.69 21.53 -2.35
C ALA A 112 29.38 22.25 -1.93
N ALA A 113 28.39 21.51 -1.46
CA ALA A 113 27.13 22.06 -0.98
C ALA A 113 27.31 22.92 0.28
N LEU A 114 28.10 22.48 1.27
CA LEU A 114 28.40 23.24 2.49
C LEU A 114 29.19 24.52 2.20
N LYS A 115 30.03 24.56 1.16
CA LYS A 115 30.73 25.80 0.75
C LYS A 115 29.77 26.93 0.33
N ARG A 116 28.50 26.61 -0.01
CA ARG A 116 27.48 27.64 -0.31
C ARG A 116 26.99 28.38 0.94
N GLY A 117 27.32 27.91 2.16
CA GLY A 117 26.96 28.57 3.44
C GLY A 117 25.48 28.51 3.81
N ARG A 118 24.70 27.62 3.19
CA ARG A 118 23.24 27.50 3.41
C ARG A 118 22.82 26.21 4.15
N GLY A 119 23.80 25.45 4.68
CA GLY A 119 23.58 24.09 5.15
C GLY A 119 23.26 23.13 4.03
N VAL A 120 22.98 21.87 4.37
CA VAL A 120 22.67 20.81 3.40
C VAL A 120 21.55 19.92 3.94
N ILE A 121 20.59 19.61 3.07
CA ILE A 121 19.57 18.60 3.40
C ILE A 121 20.01 17.28 2.76
N LEU A 122 20.31 16.28 3.60
CA LEU A 122 20.49 14.90 3.17
C LEU A 122 19.12 14.20 3.21
N LEU A 123 18.54 13.98 2.03
CA LEU A 123 17.21 13.43 1.86
C LEU A 123 17.27 11.95 1.54
N THR A 124 16.61 11.12 2.36
CA THR A 124 16.59 9.68 2.15
C THR A 124 15.19 9.09 2.34
N GLY A 125 15.06 7.79 2.11
CA GLY A 125 13.90 6.97 2.47
C GLY A 125 14.28 5.94 3.54
N HIS A 126 13.28 5.17 4.00
CA HIS A 126 13.51 3.99 4.83
C HIS A 126 14.10 2.87 3.98
N PHE A 127 15.35 3.07 3.56
CA PHE A 127 16.07 2.25 2.61
C PHE A 127 17.43 1.81 3.19
N GLY A 128 17.80 0.53 3.00
CA GLY A 128 19.02 -0.02 3.55
C GLY A 128 19.09 0.08 5.07
N ASN A 129 20.21 0.57 5.60
CA ASN A 129 20.34 0.97 6.99
C ASN A 129 20.43 2.50 7.12
N TRP A 130 19.30 3.20 6.96
CA TRP A 130 19.24 4.66 7.02
C TRP A 130 19.76 5.25 8.33
N GLU A 131 19.70 4.51 9.44
CA GLU A 131 20.24 4.96 10.75
C GLU A 131 21.76 5.07 10.70
N LEU A 132 22.41 4.16 9.98
CA LEU A 132 23.87 4.12 9.83
C LEU A 132 24.39 5.33 9.04
N SER A 133 23.58 5.92 8.14
CA SER A 133 23.97 7.10 7.39
C SER A 133 24.28 8.29 8.29
N SER A 134 23.49 8.48 9.36
CA SER A 134 23.71 9.58 10.32
C SER A 134 24.97 9.35 11.16
N LEU A 135 25.23 8.11 11.55
CA LEU A 135 26.45 7.72 12.26
C LEU A 135 27.70 7.99 11.40
N VAL A 136 27.66 7.59 10.13
CA VAL A 136 28.77 7.81 9.18
C VAL A 136 29.05 9.30 9.02
N GLY A 137 28.02 10.11 8.84
CA GLY A 137 28.15 11.56 8.76
C GLY A 137 28.78 12.17 10.00
N ALA A 138 28.33 11.79 11.19
CA ALA A 138 28.90 12.27 12.45
C ALA A 138 30.37 11.83 12.65
N LEU A 139 30.73 10.58 12.34
CA LEU A 139 32.10 10.08 12.40
C LEU A 139 33.04 10.75 11.39
N ARG A 140 32.50 11.22 10.24
CA ARG A 140 33.23 12.03 9.25
C ARG A 140 33.35 13.51 9.67
N GLY A 141 32.87 13.89 10.88
CA GLY A 141 33.01 15.23 11.43
C GLY A 141 31.91 16.22 10.99
N TYR A 142 30.88 15.77 10.31
CA TYR A 142 29.74 16.63 9.95
C TYR A 142 28.79 16.84 11.14
N LYS A 143 28.33 18.08 11.31
CA LYS A 143 27.27 18.41 12.29
C LYS A 143 25.92 17.94 11.77
N MET A 144 25.52 16.74 12.20
CA MET A 144 24.32 16.07 11.76
C MET A 144 23.13 16.40 12.65
N ASN A 145 22.02 16.89 12.08
CA ASN A 145 20.72 17.04 12.74
C ASN A 145 19.73 16.09 12.09
N VAL A 146 19.25 15.10 12.82
CA VAL A 146 18.43 14.02 12.29
C VAL A 146 17.00 14.18 12.77
N LEU A 147 16.06 14.35 11.84
CA LEU A 147 14.64 14.44 12.17
C LEU A 147 14.09 13.05 12.48
N ALA A 148 13.76 12.79 13.75
CA ALA A 148 13.19 11.54 14.21
C ALA A 148 11.76 11.71 14.72
N ARG A 149 10.87 10.80 14.31
CA ARG A 149 9.50 10.79 14.82
C ARG A 149 9.46 10.13 16.20
N TRP A 150 8.80 10.79 17.17
CA TRP A 150 8.58 10.21 18.50
C TRP A 150 7.83 8.87 18.39
N GLN A 151 8.33 7.85 19.05
CA GLN A 151 7.72 6.53 19.10
C GLN A 151 6.76 6.40 20.29
N LYS A 152 5.88 5.39 20.25
CA LYS A 152 4.84 5.17 21.25
C LYS A 152 5.42 4.83 22.65
N PHE A 153 6.59 4.21 22.70
CA PHE A 153 7.25 3.75 23.92
C PHE A 153 8.36 4.72 24.30
N ASP A 154 8.16 5.48 25.36
CA ASP A 154 9.02 6.63 25.73
C ASP A 154 10.41 6.20 26.15
N MET A 155 10.52 5.19 27.02
CA MET A 155 11.82 4.69 27.51
C MET A 155 12.65 4.09 26.36
N LEU A 156 12.02 3.26 25.54
CA LEU A 156 12.68 2.69 24.37
C LEU A 156 13.07 3.78 23.37
N ASN A 157 12.19 4.74 23.13
CA ASN A 157 12.48 5.87 22.24
C ASN A 157 13.67 6.70 22.73
N GLY A 158 13.71 7.02 24.04
CA GLY A 158 14.83 7.70 24.65
C GLY A 158 16.15 6.93 24.49
N TYR A 159 16.10 5.61 24.68
CA TYR A 159 17.28 4.76 24.49
C TYR A 159 17.77 4.74 23.05
N LEU A 160 16.87 4.58 22.08
CA LEU A 160 17.23 4.59 20.65
C LEU A 160 17.78 5.95 20.21
N ASN A 161 17.21 7.05 20.71
CA ASN A 161 17.74 8.39 20.43
C ASN A 161 19.14 8.58 21.04
N LYS A 162 19.40 8.05 22.26
CA LYS A 162 20.74 8.00 22.83
C LYS A 162 21.74 7.25 21.94
N MET A 163 21.30 6.15 21.30
CA MET A 163 22.17 5.44 20.35
C MET A 163 22.47 6.28 19.11
N ARG A 164 21.47 6.95 18.54
CA ARG A 164 21.66 7.87 17.39
C ARG A 164 22.60 9.03 17.71
N SER A 165 22.48 9.59 18.92
CA SER A 165 23.30 10.74 19.36
C SER A 165 24.71 10.36 19.83
N PHE A 166 25.02 9.08 19.96
CA PHE A 166 26.23 8.62 20.66
C PHE A 166 27.53 9.14 20.03
N ARG A 167 27.54 9.39 18.72
CA ARG A 167 28.71 9.92 17.99
C ARG A 167 28.53 11.37 17.53
N GLY A 168 27.66 12.13 18.22
CA GLY A 168 27.51 13.58 18.00
C GLY A 168 26.41 13.99 17.03
N ALA A 169 25.58 13.05 16.55
CA ALA A 169 24.39 13.43 15.82
C ALA A 169 23.33 14.02 16.78
N ASN A 170 22.77 15.18 16.42
CA ASN A 170 21.69 15.82 17.15
C ASN A 170 20.34 15.24 16.68
N VAL A 171 19.57 14.61 17.57
CA VAL A 171 18.25 14.06 17.27
C VAL A 171 17.18 15.10 17.53
N VAL A 172 16.58 15.61 16.45
CA VAL A 172 15.50 16.59 16.49
C VAL A 172 14.16 15.85 16.57
N SER A 173 13.48 15.95 17.71
CA SER A 173 12.19 15.30 17.95
C SER A 173 11.00 16.27 17.74
N LYS A 174 9.79 15.72 17.74
CA LYS A 174 8.53 16.40 17.48
C LYS A 174 8.24 17.55 18.49
N GLY A 175 7.73 18.65 18.02
CA GLY A 175 7.40 19.88 18.76
C GLY A 175 7.99 21.07 17.98
N ASP A 176 9.23 21.39 18.23
CA ASP A 176 9.93 22.51 17.59
C ASP A 176 10.82 22.07 16.41
N SER A 177 10.54 20.89 15.87
CA SER A 177 11.39 20.24 14.85
C SER A 177 11.59 21.11 13.62
N ARG A 178 10.56 21.88 13.20
CA ARG A 178 10.66 22.80 12.06
C ARG A 178 11.68 23.91 12.33
N GLU A 179 11.58 24.54 13.47
CA GLU A 179 12.46 25.63 13.85
C GLU A 179 13.90 25.15 14.07
N MET A 180 14.07 24.02 14.73
CA MET A 180 15.40 23.43 14.95
C MET A 180 16.10 23.06 13.64
N ILE A 181 15.41 22.49 12.66
CA ILE A 181 15.97 22.20 11.33
C ILE A 181 16.33 23.50 10.60
N MET A 182 15.45 24.52 10.62
CA MET A 182 15.75 25.83 10.03
C MET A 182 16.98 26.47 10.66
N ARG A 183 17.09 26.45 11.99
CA ARG A 183 18.28 26.97 12.69
C ARG A 183 19.56 26.20 12.33
N ALA A 184 19.49 24.87 12.21
CA ALA A 184 20.62 24.05 11.83
C ALA A 184 21.12 24.41 10.42
N LEU A 185 20.20 24.51 9.45
CA LEU A 185 20.54 24.92 8.07
C LEU A 185 21.15 26.32 8.03
N ASN A 186 20.58 27.30 8.74
CA ASN A 186 21.12 28.67 8.82
C ASN A 186 22.50 28.72 9.51
N ARG A 187 22.88 27.72 10.30
CA ARG A 187 24.23 27.55 10.88
C ARG A 187 25.18 26.77 9.98
N ASN A 188 24.78 26.53 8.72
CA ASN A 188 25.53 25.74 7.75
C ASN A 188 25.80 24.30 8.23
N GLU A 189 24.82 23.68 8.91
CA GLU A 189 24.88 22.30 9.38
C GLU A 189 24.06 21.38 8.44
N ILE A 190 24.14 20.06 8.64
CA ILE A 190 23.44 19.07 7.86
C ILE A 190 22.13 18.66 8.53
N ALA A 191 21.03 18.64 7.76
CA ALA A 191 19.75 18.11 8.15
C ALA A 191 19.46 16.78 7.45
N GLY A 192 19.41 15.67 8.19
CA GLY A 192 19.04 14.34 7.70
C GLY A 192 17.52 14.12 7.79
N ILE A 193 16.84 13.92 6.67
CA ILE A 193 15.38 13.84 6.60
C ILE A 193 14.96 12.61 5.81
N LEU A 194 13.96 11.86 6.32
CA LEU A 194 13.29 10.77 5.60
C LEU A 194 11.92 11.26 5.12
N SER A 195 11.64 11.13 3.81
CA SER A 195 10.39 11.64 3.21
C SER A 195 9.71 10.65 2.25
N ASP A 196 9.77 9.36 2.52
CA ASP A 196 9.24 8.30 1.68
C ASP A 196 7.95 7.64 2.20
N GLN A 197 7.48 8.03 3.39
CA GLN A 197 6.22 7.53 3.94
C GLN A 197 5.02 8.38 3.50
N ASP A 198 3.80 7.83 3.66
CA ASP A 198 2.56 8.53 3.33
C ASP A 198 2.42 9.84 4.14
N GLY A 199 2.33 10.96 3.44
CA GLY A 199 2.23 12.30 4.02
C GLY A 199 0.83 12.67 4.53
N GLY A 200 -0.14 11.76 4.41
CA GLY A 200 -1.54 12.02 4.75
C GLY A 200 -2.22 12.98 3.77
N LYS A 201 -3.38 13.50 4.16
CA LYS A 201 -4.19 14.40 3.29
C LYS A 201 -3.49 15.74 2.98
N ARG A 202 -2.52 16.14 3.80
CA ARG A 202 -1.77 17.42 3.64
C ARG A 202 -0.46 17.25 2.86
N GLY A 203 -0.09 16.04 2.45
CA GLY A 203 1.07 15.76 1.65
C GLY A 203 0.91 16.23 0.19
N GLU A 204 2.01 16.27 -0.54
CA GLU A 204 2.01 16.48 -1.99
C GLU A 204 1.86 15.16 -2.73
N TYR A 205 1.05 15.13 -3.78
CA TYR A 205 0.85 13.93 -4.59
C TYR A 205 1.85 13.87 -5.73
N VAL A 206 2.82 12.98 -5.61
CA VAL A 206 3.82 12.71 -6.65
C VAL A 206 3.64 11.32 -7.24
N LYS A 207 4.09 11.13 -8.48
CA LYS A 207 4.09 9.81 -9.13
C LYS A 207 5.22 8.96 -8.57
N PHE A 208 4.86 7.78 -8.04
CA PHE A 208 5.78 6.78 -7.53
C PHE A 208 5.29 5.39 -7.97
N PHE A 209 6.05 4.69 -8.77
CA PHE A 209 5.63 3.46 -9.49
C PHE A 209 4.33 3.66 -10.28
N GLY A 210 4.24 4.76 -11.02
CA GLY A 210 3.06 5.09 -11.84
C GLY A 210 1.79 5.47 -11.06
N ARG A 211 1.83 5.49 -9.72
CA ARG A 211 0.69 5.79 -8.84
C ARG A 211 0.95 7.09 -8.07
N LEU A 212 -0.10 7.86 -7.84
CA LEU A 212 -0.02 9.04 -6.97
C LEU A 212 0.21 8.61 -5.52
N ALA A 213 1.27 9.14 -4.91
CA ALA A 213 1.65 8.84 -3.55
C ALA A 213 1.83 10.14 -2.77
N SER A 214 1.05 10.30 -1.69
CA SER A 214 1.19 11.47 -0.81
C SER A 214 2.57 11.48 -0.14
N THR A 215 3.28 12.59 -0.25
CA THR A 215 4.64 12.77 0.25
C THR A 215 4.72 13.99 1.15
N PRO A 216 5.41 13.93 2.32
CA PRO A 216 5.52 15.07 3.22
C PRO A 216 6.20 16.27 2.56
N LYS A 217 5.61 17.46 2.66
CA LYS A 217 6.10 18.72 2.04
C LYS A 217 7.29 19.35 2.75
N GLY A 218 7.61 18.91 3.97
CA GLY A 218 8.54 19.59 4.88
C GLY A 218 9.92 19.86 4.27
N VAL A 219 10.49 18.86 3.58
CA VAL A 219 11.83 18.99 2.97
C VAL A 219 11.88 20.07 1.91
N ALA A 220 10.88 20.16 1.03
CA ALA A 220 10.78 21.18 0.01
C ALA A 220 10.65 22.58 0.65
N HIS A 221 9.80 22.72 1.66
CA HIS A 221 9.68 23.99 2.40
C HIS A 221 11.00 24.43 3.06
N PHE A 222 11.77 23.50 3.61
CA PHE A 222 13.07 23.85 4.20
C PHE A 222 14.04 24.36 3.15
N SER A 223 14.19 23.66 2.03
CA SER A 223 15.07 24.06 0.94
C SER A 223 14.68 25.41 0.34
N LEU A 224 13.42 25.60 -0.02
CA LEU A 224 12.93 26.86 -0.62
C LEU A 224 13.09 28.07 0.32
N LYS A 225 12.95 27.88 1.65
CA LYS A 225 13.09 28.97 2.61
C LYS A 225 14.54 29.32 2.95
N THR A 226 15.45 28.36 2.96
CA THR A 226 16.84 28.58 3.38
C THR A 226 17.81 28.67 2.20
N GLY A 227 17.38 28.21 1.03
CA GLY A 227 18.27 28.01 -0.14
C GLY A 227 19.21 26.81 0.06
N ALA A 228 18.97 25.93 1.03
CA ALA A 228 19.79 24.77 1.27
C ALA A 228 19.62 23.74 0.13
N PRO A 229 20.72 23.25 -0.46
CA PRO A 229 20.68 22.18 -1.45
C PRO A 229 20.15 20.87 -0.86
N ILE A 230 19.51 20.07 -1.69
CA ILE A 230 18.94 18.76 -1.33
C ILE A 230 19.74 17.66 -2.03
N LEU A 231 20.52 16.91 -1.28
CA LEU A 231 21.27 15.77 -1.79
C LEU A 231 20.54 14.47 -1.39
N PRO A 232 20.00 13.68 -2.32
CA PRO A 232 19.49 12.34 -2.03
C PRO A 232 20.63 11.43 -1.58
N VAL A 233 20.41 10.68 -0.51
CA VAL A 233 21.43 9.78 0.06
C VAL A 233 20.84 8.40 0.31
N PHE A 234 21.52 7.36 -0.16
CA PHE A 234 21.11 5.98 0.05
C PHE A 234 22.26 5.12 0.55
N ILE A 235 21.96 4.34 1.58
CA ILE A 235 22.91 3.35 2.09
C ILE A 235 22.45 1.94 1.71
N ILE A 236 23.27 1.25 0.94
CA ILE A 236 22.97 -0.03 0.33
C ILE A 236 23.79 -1.10 1.05
N ARG A 237 23.14 -2.05 1.73
CA ARG A 237 23.80 -3.24 2.23
C ARG A 237 24.20 -4.13 1.06
N GLN A 238 25.47 -4.43 0.95
CA GLN A 238 25.98 -5.35 -0.08
C GLN A 238 26.00 -6.79 0.44
N LYS A 239 26.76 -7.05 1.48
CA LYS A 239 26.85 -8.37 2.12
C LYS A 239 27.32 -8.23 3.56
N GLY A 240 26.56 -8.80 4.50
CA GLY A 240 26.90 -8.73 5.93
C GLY A 240 27.10 -7.29 6.40
N PRO A 241 28.27 -6.92 6.94
CA PRO A 241 28.55 -5.57 7.42
C PRO A 241 28.93 -4.55 6.33
N TYR A 242 29.13 -5.00 5.09
CA TYR A 242 29.59 -4.10 4.02
C TYR A 242 28.43 -3.32 3.42
N HIS A 243 28.62 -1.99 3.35
CA HIS A 243 27.65 -1.05 2.80
C HIS A 243 28.29 -0.11 1.78
N ARG A 244 27.45 0.42 0.91
CA ARG A 244 27.75 1.53 0.00
C ARG A 244 26.85 2.69 0.37
N LEU A 245 27.41 3.82 0.78
CA LEU A 245 26.70 5.07 1.02
C LEU A 245 26.90 5.94 -0.21
N VAL A 246 25.82 6.21 -0.94
CA VAL A 246 25.86 7.00 -2.18
C VAL A 246 25.16 8.31 -1.96
N ILE A 247 25.85 9.40 -2.27
CA ILE A 247 25.33 10.77 -2.29
C ILE A 247 25.07 11.13 -3.74
N GLU A 248 23.80 11.39 -4.07
CA GLU A 248 23.37 11.75 -5.42
C GLU A 248 23.54 13.26 -5.71
N GLU A 249 23.26 13.66 -6.95
CA GLU A 249 23.27 15.05 -7.37
C GLU A 249 22.20 15.87 -6.65
N ASP A 250 22.45 17.18 -6.54
CA ASP A 250 21.53 18.17 -5.97
C ASP A 250 20.22 18.19 -6.77
N ILE A 251 19.11 17.94 -6.10
CA ILE A 251 17.77 17.99 -6.68
C ILE A 251 17.00 19.26 -6.31
N SER A 252 17.62 20.20 -5.59
CA SER A 252 17.00 21.48 -5.30
C SER A 252 16.73 22.27 -6.57
N ILE A 253 15.86 23.25 -6.48
CA ILE A 253 15.53 24.17 -7.59
C ILE A 253 15.63 25.61 -7.11
N THR A 254 15.77 26.52 -8.05
CA THR A 254 15.56 27.94 -7.79
C THR A 254 14.06 28.18 -7.59
N ALA A 255 13.70 28.90 -6.53
CA ALA A 255 12.30 29.21 -6.26
C ALA A 255 11.68 30.02 -7.41
N SER A 256 10.49 29.62 -7.82
CA SER A 256 9.64 30.35 -8.78
C SER A 256 8.57 31.16 -8.05
N ASP A 257 7.66 31.79 -8.82
CA ASP A 257 6.53 32.53 -8.26
C ASP A 257 5.43 31.61 -7.67
N ASP A 258 5.39 30.33 -8.07
CA ASP A 258 4.43 29.34 -7.54
C ASP A 258 5.10 28.29 -6.66
N ILE A 259 5.04 28.52 -5.37
CA ILE A 259 5.59 27.61 -4.35
C ILE A 259 5.02 26.18 -4.40
N ASN A 260 3.79 26.00 -4.89
CA ASN A 260 3.19 24.66 -4.98
C ASN A 260 3.80 23.87 -6.14
N VAL A 261 4.07 24.51 -7.24
CA VAL A 261 4.79 23.94 -8.39
C VAL A 261 6.20 23.55 -7.95
N ASP A 262 6.88 24.41 -7.22
CA ASP A 262 8.23 24.17 -6.71
C ASP A 262 8.28 22.97 -5.76
N ILE A 263 7.34 22.90 -4.81
CA ILE A 263 7.23 21.78 -3.89
C ILE A 263 6.98 20.48 -4.63
N HIS A 264 6.07 20.50 -5.63
CA HIS A 264 5.78 19.33 -6.45
C HIS A 264 7.02 18.84 -7.19
N GLU A 265 7.74 19.74 -7.85
CA GLU A 265 8.92 19.41 -8.64
C GLU A 265 10.03 18.79 -7.78
N ILE A 266 10.38 19.40 -6.64
CA ILE A 266 11.38 18.85 -5.69
C ILE A 266 11.00 17.43 -5.26
N LEU A 267 9.76 17.23 -4.83
CA LEU A 267 9.32 15.95 -4.32
C LEU A 267 9.18 14.91 -5.44
N GLN A 268 8.84 15.32 -6.66
CA GLN A 268 8.79 14.43 -7.81
C GLN A 268 10.19 13.98 -8.23
N ARG A 269 11.19 14.87 -8.22
CA ARG A 269 12.60 14.51 -8.44
C ARG A 269 13.06 13.49 -7.41
N PHE A 270 12.79 13.73 -6.13
CA PHE A 270 13.12 12.76 -5.07
C PHE A 270 12.44 11.41 -5.28
N ALA A 271 11.13 11.40 -5.57
CA ALA A 271 10.39 10.17 -5.81
C ALA A 271 10.98 9.36 -6.98
N LYS A 272 11.45 10.02 -8.04
CA LYS A 272 12.10 9.38 -9.18
C LYS A 272 13.43 8.74 -8.78
N VAL A 273 14.27 9.43 -8.02
CA VAL A 273 15.55 8.90 -7.54
C VAL A 273 15.31 7.73 -6.57
N LEU A 274 14.39 7.88 -5.61
CA LEU A 274 14.02 6.80 -4.70
C LEU A 274 13.51 5.56 -5.45
N GLN A 275 12.65 5.74 -6.45
CA GLN A 275 12.13 4.65 -7.26
C GLN A 275 13.24 3.86 -7.94
N MET A 276 14.22 4.52 -8.52
CA MET A 276 15.39 3.89 -9.16
C MET A 276 16.14 2.96 -8.18
N TYR A 277 16.35 3.41 -6.93
CA TYR A 277 16.98 2.59 -5.90
C TYR A 277 16.11 1.41 -5.46
N VAL A 278 14.81 1.64 -5.30
CA VAL A 278 13.85 0.58 -4.92
C VAL A 278 13.73 -0.48 -6.01
N GLU A 279 13.73 -0.10 -7.27
CA GLU A 279 13.71 -1.04 -8.41
C GLU A 279 14.96 -1.89 -8.46
N ARG A 280 16.12 -1.30 -8.18
CA ARG A 280 17.41 -1.99 -8.21
C ARG A 280 17.64 -2.89 -6.99
N TYR A 281 17.13 -2.49 -5.82
CA TYR A 281 17.34 -3.19 -4.54
C TYR A 281 16.02 -3.36 -3.77
N PRO A 282 15.01 -4.04 -4.34
CA PRO A 282 13.66 -4.04 -3.77
C PRO A 282 13.58 -4.62 -2.34
N GLY A 283 14.47 -5.55 -1.96
CA GLY A 283 14.53 -6.13 -0.61
C GLY A 283 15.10 -5.19 0.46
N GLN A 284 15.46 -3.95 0.13
CA GLN A 284 16.06 -3.00 1.08
C GLN A 284 15.16 -1.79 1.38
N TRP A 285 13.99 -1.66 0.77
CA TRP A 285 13.03 -0.61 1.11
C TRP A 285 11.92 -1.12 2.03
N LEU A 286 11.31 -0.19 2.80
CA LEU A 286 10.30 -0.50 3.83
C LEU A 286 8.90 -0.71 3.23
N TRP A 287 8.63 -1.90 2.70
CA TRP A 287 7.34 -2.26 2.10
C TRP A 287 6.21 -2.45 3.10
N ILE A 288 6.49 -2.67 4.38
CA ILE A 288 5.48 -2.86 5.45
C ILE A 288 4.74 -1.58 5.82
N HIS A 289 5.11 -0.42 5.27
CA HIS A 289 4.40 0.84 5.39
C HIS A 289 3.34 0.97 4.28
N LYS A 290 2.14 1.48 4.61
CA LYS A 290 1.05 1.73 3.64
C LYS A 290 1.35 2.99 2.81
N ARG A 291 2.25 2.90 1.82
CA ARG A 291 2.74 4.03 1.01
C ARG A 291 1.63 4.77 0.25
N TRP A 292 0.62 4.04 -0.22
CA TRP A 292 -0.49 4.59 -0.99
C TRP A 292 -1.80 4.68 -0.19
N LYS A 293 -1.71 4.83 1.15
CA LYS A 293 -2.89 4.90 2.04
C LYS A 293 -3.83 6.04 1.66
N THR A 294 -3.29 7.23 1.43
CA THR A 294 -4.06 8.44 1.14
C THR A 294 -4.07 8.83 -0.33
N THR A 295 -3.67 7.93 -1.23
CA THR A 295 -3.78 8.18 -2.68
C THR A 295 -5.22 8.50 -3.06
N PRO A 296 -5.46 9.54 -3.87
CA PRO A 296 -6.81 9.83 -4.36
C PRO A 296 -7.33 8.72 -5.28
N THR A 297 -6.47 8.11 -6.09
CA THR A 297 -6.86 7.06 -7.04
C THR A 297 -7.19 5.75 -6.32
N LYS A 298 -8.37 5.19 -6.59
CA LYS A 298 -8.82 3.87 -6.12
C LYS A 298 -9.11 2.94 -7.30
N TYR A 299 -8.66 1.71 -7.17
CA TYR A 299 -8.88 0.65 -8.14
C TYR A 299 -9.99 -0.27 -7.65
N VAL A 300 -11.07 -0.35 -8.41
CA VAL A 300 -12.23 -1.20 -8.13
C VAL A 300 -12.26 -2.34 -9.14
N LEU A 301 -12.11 -3.56 -8.69
CA LEU A 301 -12.14 -4.76 -9.52
C LEU A 301 -13.51 -5.43 -9.40
N VAL A 302 -14.26 -5.43 -10.48
CA VAL A 302 -15.54 -6.10 -10.61
C VAL A 302 -15.30 -7.50 -11.17
N LEU A 303 -15.62 -8.53 -10.40
CA LEU A 303 -15.51 -9.92 -10.84
C LEU A 303 -16.80 -10.35 -11.56
N SER A 304 -16.65 -10.94 -12.74
CA SER A 304 -17.75 -11.48 -13.55
C SER A 304 -17.65 -13.00 -13.65
N ASP A 305 -18.78 -13.69 -13.45
CA ASP A 305 -18.93 -15.13 -13.70
C ASP A 305 -19.56 -15.43 -15.06
N GLY A 306 -19.59 -14.42 -15.97
CA GLY A 306 -20.19 -14.51 -17.30
C GLY A 306 -21.71 -14.26 -17.35
N LYS A 307 -22.39 -14.11 -16.21
CA LYS A 307 -23.82 -13.80 -16.17
C LYS A 307 -24.06 -12.31 -16.23
N ALA A 308 -24.82 -11.85 -17.24
CA ALA A 308 -25.10 -10.44 -17.46
C ALA A 308 -25.77 -9.76 -16.26
N GLY A 309 -26.72 -10.41 -15.58
CA GLY A 309 -27.40 -9.87 -14.40
C GLY A 309 -26.47 -9.68 -13.20
N HIS A 310 -25.54 -10.60 -12.96
CA HIS A 310 -24.55 -10.47 -11.89
C HIS A 310 -23.55 -9.35 -12.16
N LEU A 311 -23.09 -9.24 -13.41
CA LEU A 311 -22.18 -8.18 -13.82
C LEU A 311 -22.84 -6.81 -13.67
N LYS A 312 -24.10 -6.66 -14.14
CA LYS A 312 -24.85 -5.41 -14.05
C LYS A 312 -25.01 -4.95 -12.60
N GLN A 313 -25.38 -5.84 -11.67
CA GLN A 313 -25.48 -5.52 -10.25
C GLN A 313 -24.11 -5.08 -9.66
N SER A 314 -23.04 -5.77 -10.02
CA SER A 314 -21.69 -5.44 -9.54
C SER A 314 -21.22 -4.08 -10.05
N LEU A 315 -21.51 -3.75 -11.33
CA LEU A 315 -21.20 -2.44 -11.91
C LEU A 315 -22.02 -1.33 -11.27
N SER A 316 -23.32 -1.56 -10.98
CA SER A 316 -24.17 -0.58 -10.28
C SER A 316 -23.57 -0.19 -8.93
N VAL A 317 -23.05 -1.16 -8.15
CA VAL A 317 -22.38 -0.87 -6.87
C VAL A 317 -21.06 -0.13 -7.09
N ALA A 318 -20.30 -0.47 -8.13
CA ALA A 318 -19.05 0.22 -8.46
C ALA A 318 -19.30 1.68 -8.88
N ASN A 319 -20.37 1.95 -9.64
CA ASN A 319 -20.77 3.28 -10.05
C ASN A 319 -21.23 4.11 -8.84
N ALA A 320 -22.10 3.56 -7.99
CA ALA A 320 -22.53 4.23 -6.75
C ALA A 320 -21.33 4.56 -5.84
N PHE A 321 -20.33 3.68 -5.75
CA PHE A 321 -19.09 3.97 -5.04
C PHE A 321 -18.35 5.17 -5.66
N ASN A 322 -18.29 5.27 -7.00
CA ASN A 322 -17.67 6.40 -7.68
C ASN A 322 -18.45 7.70 -7.43
N GLU A 323 -19.78 7.67 -7.50
CA GLU A 323 -20.66 8.84 -7.22
C GLU A 323 -20.42 9.39 -5.82
N VAL A 324 -20.45 8.56 -4.79
CA VAL A 324 -20.16 8.96 -3.40
C VAL A 324 -18.76 9.58 -3.27
N ARG A 325 -17.79 9.08 -4.03
CA ARG A 325 -16.45 9.67 -4.04
C ARG A 325 -16.43 11.04 -4.71
N VAL A 326 -17.15 11.21 -5.81
CA VAL A 326 -17.28 12.50 -6.50
C VAL A 326 -17.96 13.53 -5.58
N GLU A 327 -19.03 13.15 -4.90
CA GLU A 327 -19.70 13.98 -3.87
C GLU A 327 -18.75 14.32 -2.70
N SER A 328 -17.81 13.44 -2.40
CA SER A 328 -16.76 13.66 -1.39
C SER A 328 -15.57 14.50 -1.88
N GLY A 329 -15.66 15.08 -3.10
CA GLY A 329 -14.67 15.99 -3.68
C GLY A 329 -13.52 15.31 -4.45
N TYR A 330 -13.61 14.02 -4.79
CA TYR A 330 -12.66 13.36 -5.69
C TYR A 330 -13.07 13.53 -7.15
N ALA A 331 -12.10 13.59 -8.06
CA ALA A 331 -12.42 13.63 -9.49
C ALA A 331 -12.98 12.26 -9.96
N PRO A 332 -13.90 12.22 -10.93
CA PRO A 332 -14.43 10.96 -11.48
C PRO A 332 -13.30 10.00 -11.95
N ARG A 333 -12.24 10.55 -12.54
CA ARG A 333 -11.05 9.80 -12.99
C ARG A 333 -10.23 9.17 -11.86
N ASP A 334 -10.48 9.54 -10.60
CA ASP A 334 -9.81 8.98 -9.42
C ASP A 334 -10.38 7.62 -9.00
N THR A 335 -11.46 7.16 -9.62
CA THR A 335 -11.98 5.81 -9.47
C THR A 335 -11.76 5.03 -10.75
N LYS A 336 -10.89 4.01 -10.70
CA LYS A 336 -10.61 3.13 -11.84
C LYS A 336 -11.41 1.85 -11.66
N ILE A 337 -12.49 1.69 -12.44
CA ILE A 337 -13.34 0.49 -12.43
C ILE A 337 -12.88 -0.41 -13.56
N GLU A 338 -12.49 -1.63 -13.22
CA GLU A 338 -12.09 -2.67 -14.18
C GLU A 338 -12.93 -3.92 -13.96
N THR A 339 -13.30 -4.58 -15.05
CA THR A 339 -14.00 -5.86 -15.00
C THR A 339 -13.04 -7.00 -15.31
N LEU A 340 -13.15 -8.09 -14.54
CA LEU A 340 -12.39 -9.32 -14.74
C LEU A 340 -13.35 -10.49 -14.84
N GLU A 341 -13.39 -11.14 -15.99
CA GLU A 341 -14.12 -12.39 -16.16
C GLU A 341 -13.30 -13.56 -15.61
N VAL A 342 -13.84 -14.24 -14.59
CA VAL A 342 -13.18 -15.37 -13.93
C VAL A 342 -13.62 -16.68 -14.57
N LYS A 343 -12.72 -17.33 -15.31
CA LYS A 343 -12.97 -18.60 -15.97
C LYS A 343 -12.30 -19.78 -15.26
N PHE A 344 -13.11 -20.63 -14.64
CA PHE A 344 -12.67 -21.93 -14.13
C PHE A 344 -12.61 -22.95 -15.27
N LYS A 345 -11.74 -23.96 -15.14
CA LYS A 345 -11.65 -25.03 -16.14
C LYS A 345 -12.97 -25.78 -16.32
N ASN A 346 -13.67 -26.06 -15.21
CA ASN A 346 -14.99 -26.68 -15.20
C ASN A 346 -15.72 -26.43 -13.86
N ARG A 347 -16.97 -26.91 -13.76
CA ARG A 347 -17.81 -26.74 -12.57
C ARG A 347 -17.28 -27.47 -11.33
N PHE A 348 -16.67 -28.64 -11.52
CA PHE A 348 -16.11 -29.43 -10.41
C PHE A 348 -14.95 -28.70 -9.73
N VAL A 349 -13.95 -28.25 -10.50
CA VAL A 349 -12.81 -27.51 -9.92
C VAL A 349 -13.21 -26.17 -9.33
N ARG A 350 -14.29 -25.53 -9.80
CA ARG A 350 -14.87 -24.37 -9.17
C ARG A 350 -15.37 -24.69 -7.75
N THR A 351 -16.14 -25.76 -7.59
CA THR A 351 -16.63 -26.18 -6.28
C THR A 351 -15.47 -26.54 -5.35
N LEU A 352 -14.46 -27.21 -5.88
CA LEU A 352 -13.24 -27.53 -5.14
C LEU A 352 -12.50 -26.24 -4.68
N PHE A 353 -12.41 -25.25 -5.56
CA PHE A 353 -11.83 -23.95 -5.22
C PHE A 353 -12.58 -23.27 -4.07
N GLU A 354 -13.92 -23.23 -4.16
CA GLU A 354 -14.76 -22.63 -3.11
C GLU A 354 -14.56 -23.33 -1.76
N LEU A 355 -14.52 -24.66 -1.71
CA LEU A 355 -14.28 -25.43 -0.49
C LEU A 355 -12.89 -25.15 0.11
N PHE A 356 -11.84 -25.21 -0.69
CA PHE A 356 -10.48 -24.94 -0.21
C PHE A 356 -10.26 -23.47 0.18
N SER A 357 -10.97 -22.54 -0.43
CA SER A 357 -10.91 -21.12 -0.06
C SER A 357 -11.52 -20.86 1.33
N VAL A 358 -12.53 -21.65 1.76
CA VAL A 358 -13.08 -21.62 3.14
C VAL A 358 -11.99 -21.96 4.15
N LEU A 359 -11.14 -22.96 3.82
CA LEU A 359 -10.01 -23.41 4.64
C LEU A 359 -8.81 -22.44 4.59
N GLY A 360 -8.93 -21.35 3.86
CA GLY A 360 -7.89 -20.32 3.75
C GLY A 360 -6.72 -20.68 2.83
N VAL A 361 -6.89 -21.69 1.96
CA VAL A 361 -5.90 -22.03 0.93
C VAL A 361 -5.78 -20.85 -0.06
N GLY A 362 -4.58 -20.34 -0.24
CA GLY A 362 -4.35 -19.14 -1.05
C GLY A 362 -4.51 -19.39 -2.55
N LEU A 363 -4.87 -18.34 -3.29
CA LEU A 363 -5.12 -18.32 -4.73
C LEU A 363 -4.03 -19.05 -5.56
N ASN A 364 -2.76 -18.81 -5.24
CA ASN A 364 -1.64 -19.41 -5.96
C ASN A 364 -1.54 -20.94 -5.84
N ARG A 365 -2.00 -21.52 -4.73
CA ARG A 365 -2.06 -22.98 -4.55
C ARG A 365 -3.22 -23.61 -5.31
N LEU A 366 -4.25 -22.83 -5.60
CA LEU A 366 -5.44 -23.23 -6.32
C LEU A 366 -5.42 -22.78 -7.79
N SER A 367 -4.25 -22.39 -8.29
CA SER A 367 -4.07 -21.95 -9.69
C SER A 367 -4.54 -22.98 -10.72
N PHE A 368 -4.42 -24.25 -10.40
CA PHE A 368 -4.85 -25.36 -11.28
C PHE A 368 -6.37 -25.37 -11.55
N CYS A 369 -7.16 -24.65 -10.74
CA CYS A 369 -8.60 -24.52 -10.93
C CYS A 369 -8.98 -23.61 -12.13
N PHE A 370 -8.08 -22.74 -12.55
CA PHE A 370 -8.30 -21.77 -13.60
C PHE A 370 -7.67 -22.22 -14.93
N THR A 371 -8.12 -21.65 -16.04
CA THR A 371 -7.35 -21.69 -17.28
C THR A 371 -6.08 -20.84 -17.12
N SER A 372 -5.00 -21.16 -17.82
CA SER A 372 -3.74 -20.42 -17.70
C SER A 372 -3.93 -18.92 -17.95
N ARG A 373 -4.64 -18.57 -19.02
CA ARG A 373 -4.95 -17.18 -19.38
C ARG A 373 -5.73 -16.45 -18.26
N ALA A 374 -6.81 -17.09 -17.73
CA ALA A 374 -7.60 -16.48 -16.66
C ALA A 374 -6.78 -16.29 -15.38
N PHE A 375 -5.88 -17.22 -15.06
CA PHE A 375 -5.01 -17.08 -13.90
C PHE A 375 -3.96 -15.97 -14.08
N ASP A 376 -3.39 -15.82 -15.27
CA ASP A 376 -2.45 -14.75 -15.59
C ASP A 376 -3.14 -13.37 -15.57
N ASP A 377 -4.36 -13.27 -16.07
CA ASP A 377 -5.18 -12.07 -15.98
C ASP A 377 -5.45 -11.69 -14.51
N ILE A 378 -5.81 -12.66 -13.68
CA ILE A 378 -5.99 -12.42 -12.22
C ILE A 378 -4.68 -11.95 -11.59
N LYS A 379 -3.55 -12.55 -11.94
CA LYS A 379 -2.25 -12.21 -11.36
C LYS A 379 -1.74 -10.84 -11.75
N SER A 380 -2.05 -10.37 -12.94
CA SER A 380 -1.61 -9.05 -13.43
C SER A 380 -2.35 -7.88 -12.79
N ARG A 381 -3.49 -8.13 -12.13
CA ARG A 381 -4.34 -7.08 -11.54
C ARG A 381 -3.89 -6.68 -10.14
N TYR A 382 -4.32 -5.49 -9.77
CA TYR A 382 -4.30 -4.94 -8.41
C TYR A 382 -5.65 -4.25 -8.16
N ALA A 383 -6.16 -4.34 -6.93
CA ALA A 383 -7.37 -3.63 -6.54
C ALA A 383 -7.31 -3.13 -5.10
N ASP A 384 -7.93 -1.98 -4.84
CA ASP A 384 -8.24 -1.47 -3.50
C ASP A 384 -9.60 -2.01 -3.01
N PHE A 385 -10.53 -2.25 -3.96
CA PHE A 385 -11.87 -2.79 -3.73
C PHE A 385 -12.16 -3.92 -4.72
N ILE A 386 -12.82 -4.95 -4.24
CA ILE A 386 -13.24 -6.10 -5.04
C ILE A 386 -14.74 -6.28 -4.87
N ILE A 387 -15.46 -6.33 -5.98
CA ILE A 387 -16.92 -6.49 -6.00
C ILE A 387 -17.25 -7.76 -6.78
N SER A 388 -18.13 -8.60 -6.22
CA SER A 388 -18.67 -9.77 -6.90
C SER A 388 -20.14 -9.96 -6.57
N CYS A 389 -20.90 -10.53 -7.52
CA CYS A 389 -22.30 -10.88 -7.34
C CYS A 389 -22.48 -12.40 -7.46
N GLY A 390 -23.34 -12.93 -6.58
CA GLY A 390 -23.67 -14.34 -6.55
C GLY A 390 -22.63 -15.21 -5.83
N SER A 391 -22.97 -16.49 -5.65
CA SER A 391 -22.17 -17.43 -4.84
C SER A 391 -20.97 -18.04 -5.57
N SER A 392 -20.92 -17.93 -6.91
CA SER A 392 -19.90 -18.60 -7.74
C SER A 392 -18.49 -18.02 -7.63
N LEU A 393 -18.35 -16.77 -7.17
CA LEU A 393 -17.08 -16.05 -7.07
C LEU A 393 -16.72 -15.61 -5.66
N THR A 394 -17.44 -16.11 -4.65
CA THR A 394 -17.25 -15.71 -3.25
C THR A 394 -15.85 -16.05 -2.74
N GLY A 395 -15.34 -17.22 -3.07
CA GLY A 395 -13.99 -17.64 -2.71
C GLY A 395 -12.90 -16.87 -3.45
N VAL A 396 -13.13 -16.53 -4.73
CA VAL A 396 -12.19 -15.71 -5.51
C VAL A 396 -12.10 -14.30 -4.92
N ASN A 397 -13.25 -13.70 -4.60
CA ASN A 397 -13.31 -12.38 -3.96
C ASN A 397 -12.48 -12.36 -2.65
N LEU A 398 -12.69 -13.32 -1.74
CA LEU A 398 -11.94 -13.40 -0.48
C LEU A 398 -10.45 -13.71 -0.67
N SER A 399 -10.12 -14.53 -1.67
CA SER A 399 -8.73 -14.82 -2.01
C SER A 399 -7.99 -13.58 -2.51
N LEU A 400 -8.63 -12.79 -3.38
CA LEU A 400 -8.09 -11.53 -3.87
C LEU A 400 -8.07 -10.43 -2.81
N LYS A 401 -9.09 -10.36 -1.93
CA LYS A 401 -9.05 -9.49 -0.73
C LYS A 401 -7.75 -9.68 0.05
N LYS A 402 -7.37 -10.94 0.28
CA LYS A 402 -6.14 -11.28 1.00
C LYS A 402 -4.89 -10.99 0.18
N GLU A 403 -4.92 -11.29 -1.12
CA GLU A 403 -3.79 -11.09 -2.04
C GLU A 403 -3.43 -9.59 -2.19
N PHE A 404 -4.44 -8.72 -2.28
CA PHE A 404 -4.25 -7.28 -2.51
C PHE A 404 -4.37 -6.45 -1.22
N ASN A 405 -4.66 -7.08 -0.09
CA ASN A 405 -5.07 -6.38 1.15
C ASN A 405 -6.19 -5.35 0.88
N ALA A 406 -7.12 -5.74 0.01
CA ALA A 406 -8.23 -4.94 -0.49
C ALA A 406 -9.46 -5.02 0.41
N LYS A 407 -10.44 -4.14 0.16
CA LYS A 407 -11.79 -4.23 0.69
C LYS A 407 -12.65 -5.11 -0.22
N SER A 408 -13.44 -6.00 0.36
CA SER A 408 -14.32 -6.93 -0.36
C SER A 408 -15.78 -6.57 -0.19
N ILE A 409 -16.49 -6.54 -1.32
CA ILE A 409 -17.94 -6.32 -1.38
C ILE A 409 -18.55 -7.53 -2.07
N VAL A 410 -19.56 -8.13 -1.46
CA VAL A 410 -20.34 -9.22 -2.07
C VAL A 410 -21.79 -8.80 -2.19
N ILE A 411 -22.41 -9.12 -3.34
CA ILE A 411 -23.82 -8.89 -3.61
C ILE A 411 -24.50 -10.25 -3.66
N MET A 412 -25.66 -10.37 -3.04
CA MET A 412 -26.39 -11.59 -2.72
C MET A 412 -25.73 -12.41 -1.60
N LYS A 413 -26.50 -13.33 -0.99
CA LYS A 413 -26.03 -14.16 0.12
C LYS A 413 -24.95 -15.13 -0.34
N PRO A 414 -23.76 -15.14 0.31
CA PRO A 414 -22.75 -16.17 0.04
C PRO A 414 -23.21 -17.52 0.61
N ASN A 415 -23.02 -18.62 -0.17
CA ASN A 415 -23.51 -19.93 0.23
C ASN A 415 -22.69 -20.57 1.35
N ILE A 416 -21.38 -20.69 1.15
CA ILE A 416 -20.48 -21.45 2.05
C ILE A 416 -19.52 -20.55 2.85
N HIS A 417 -19.37 -19.31 2.45
CA HIS A 417 -18.50 -18.38 3.14
C HIS A 417 -19.29 -17.55 4.17
N ASN A 418 -18.72 -17.40 5.35
CA ASN A 418 -19.30 -16.55 6.39
C ASN A 418 -19.29 -15.08 5.94
N VAL A 419 -20.44 -14.42 6.04
CA VAL A 419 -20.66 -13.00 5.69
C VAL A 419 -19.67 -12.09 6.42
N ASN A 420 -19.26 -12.41 7.64
CA ASN A 420 -18.29 -11.62 8.41
C ASN A 420 -16.89 -11.52 7.78
N LYS A 421 -16.57 -12.36 6.81
CA LYS A 421 -15.29 -12.29 6.09
C LYS A 421 -15.24 -11.15 5.07
N TYR A 422 -16.40 -10.62 4.67
CA TYR A 422 -16.50 -9.48 3.73
C TYR A 422 -16.51 -8.16 4.50
N ASP A 423 -16.03 -7.10 3.85
CA ASP A 423 -16.10 -5.74 4.42
C ASP A 423 -17.51 -5.16 4.26
N LEU A 424 -18.22 -5.55 3.20
CA LEU A 424 -19.61 -5.20 2.95
C LEU A 424 -20.32 -6.35 2.23
N ALA A 425 -21.53 -6.68 2.66
CA ALA A 425 -22.43 -7.59 1.96
C ALA A 425 -23.75 -6.87 1.69
N ILE A 426 -24.19 -6.84 0.44
CA ILE A 426 -25.44 -6.23 -0.01
C ILE A 426 -26.38 -7.38 -0.36
N ILE A 427 -27.39 -7.61 0.49
CA ILE A 427 -28.21 -8.82 0.40
C ILE A 427 -29.70 -8.41 0.30
N PRO A 428 -30.40 -8.87 -0.76
CA PRO A 428 -31.83 -8.62 -0.89
C PRO A 428 -32.65 -9.27 0.22
N THR A 429 -33.79 -8.69 0.58
CA THR A 429 -34.69 -9.17 1.64
C THR A 429 -35.14 -10.62 1.41
N HIS A 430 -35.38 -11.01 0.16
CA HIS A 430 -35.83 -12.38 -0.17
C HIS A 430 -34.78 -13.46 0.10
N ASP A 431 -33.49 -13.10 0.22
CA ASP A 431 -32.41 -14.02 0.61
C ASP A 431 -32.32 -14.19 2.15
N ARG A 432 -33.22 -13.57 2.91
CA ARG A 432 -33.31 -13.62 4.39
C ARG A 432 -31.95 -13.38 5.05
N PRO A 433 -31.39 -12.17 4.94
CA PRO A 433 -30.10 -11.84 5.53
C PRO A 433 -30.16 -11.77 7.06
N GLU A 434 -29.08 -12.20 7.71
CA GLU A 434 -28.84 -11.86 9.11
C GLU A 434 -28.39 -10.41 9.22
N LEU A 435 -29.01 -9.61 10.10
CA LEU A 435 -28.64 -8.23 10.34
C LEU A 435 -27.27 -8.17 11.07
N ARG A 436 -26.28 -7.58 10.42
CA ARG A 436 -24.92 -7.41 10.94
C ARG A 436 -24.38 -6.04 10.53
N SER A 437 -23.37 -5.54 11.22
CA SER A 437 -22.77 -4.22 10.94
C SER A 437 -22.17 -4.06 9.52
N ASN A 438 -21.86 -5.15 8.87
CA ASN A 438 -21.31 -5.19 7.50
C ASN A 438 -22.37 -5.64 6.46
N VAL A 439 -23.64 -5.77 6.82
CA VAL A 439 -24.72 -6.18 5.93
C VAL A 439 -25.66 -5.02 5.66
N VAL A 440 -25.87 -4.71 4.39
CA VAL A 440 -26.90 -3.79 3.90
C VAL A 440 -28.00 -4.62 3.25
N VAL A 441 -29.22 -4.43 3.71
CA VAL A 441 -30.40 -5.14 3.19
C VAL A 441 -31.08 -4.26 2.15
N THR A 442 -31.33 -4.81 0.95
CA THR A 442 -32.05 -4.14 -0.13
C THR A 442 -33.43 -4.77 -0.33
N LYS A 443 -34.43 -3.98 -0.79
CA LYS A 443 -35.77 -4.50 -1.10
C LYS A 443 -35.75 -5.52 -2.24
N GLY A 444 -34.88 -5.31 -3.23
CA GLY A 444 -34.72 -6.16 -4.41
C GLY A 444 -33.27 -6.22 -4.88
N ALA A 445 -33.04 -6.76 -6.06
CA ALA A 445 -31.75 -6.78 -6.70
C ALA A 445 -31.24 -5.34 -6.94
N VAL A 446 -29.94 -5.15 -6.76
CA VAL A 446 -29.31 -3.84 -7.01
C VAL A 446 -29.37 -3.53 -8.50
N ALA A 447 -29.91 -2.37 -8.86
CA ALA A 447 -29.97 -1.90 -10.23
C ALA A 447 -29.61 -0.42 -10.29
N ASP A 448 -28.90 -0.04 -11.34
CA ASP A 448 -28.67 1.35 -11.68
C ASP A 448 -29.90 1.85 -12.46
N ILE A 449 -30.77 2.56 -11.77
CA ILE A 449 -31.96 3.19 -12.36
C ILE A 449 -31.62 4.67 -12.57
N ASN A 450 -30.93 4.95 -13.68
CA ASN A 450 -30.67 6.32 -14.09
C ASN A 450 -31.82 6.79 -15.01
N LYS A 451 -32.53 7.85 -14.60
CA LYS A 451 -33.67 8.43 -15.34
C LYS A 451 -33.31 8.75 -16.80
N ALA A 452 -32.14 9.32 -17.05
CA ALA A 452 -31.69 9.65 -18.41
C ALA A 452 -31.46 8.40 -19.29
N SER A 453 -30.92 7.33 -18.70
CA SER A 453 -30.79 6.02 -19.40
C SER A 453 -32.14 5.42 -19.67
N PHE A 454 -33.07 5.55 -18.73
CA PHE A 454 -34.43 5.04 -18.88
C PHE A 454 -35.17 5.76 -20.01
N GLU A 455 -35.09 7.08 -20.07
CA GLU A 455 -35.71 7.91 -21.13
C GLU A 455 -35.12 7.57 -22.51
N ARG A 456 -33.81 7.35 -22.59
CA ARG A 456 -33.15 6.94 -23.84
C ARG A 456 -33.64 5.57 -24.30
N TYR A 457 -33.65 4.57 -23.44
CA TYR A 457 -34.13 3.23 -23.79
C TYR A 457 -35.64 3.20 -24.08
N ALA A 458 -36.44 3.99 -23.38
CA ALA A 458 -37.88 4.15 -23.69
C ALA A 458 -38.10 4.74 -25.09
N SER A 459 -37.31 5.76 -25.46
CA SER A 459 -37.39 6.39 -26.79
C SER A 459 -36.94 5.42 -27.89
N GLU A 460 -35.91 4.62 -27.65
CA GLU A 460 -35.41 3.61 -28.56
C GLU A 460 -36.44 2.47 -28.73
N LEU A 461 -37.02 1.99 -27.64
CA LEU A 461 -38.09 0.98 -27.65
C LEU A 461 -39.31 1.45 -28.43
N ARG A 462 -39.77 2.70 -28.18
CA ARG A 462 -40.90 3.29 -28.92
C ARG A 462 -40.66 3.34 -30.42
N LYS A 463 -39.46 3.66 -30.86
CA LYS A 463 -39.08 3.67 -32.29
C LYS A 463 -39.08 2.25 -32.89
N ASN A 464 -38.55 1.28 -32.15
CA ASN A 464 -38.39 -0.08 -32.66
C ASN A 464 -39.71 -0.88 -32.74
N ILE A 465 -40.68 -0.57 -31.88
CA ILE A 465 -41.96 -1.29 -31.80
C ILE A 465 -43.11 -0.48 -32.41
N ASN A 466 -42.85 0.69 -33.02
CA ASN A 466 -43.83 1.57 -33.64
C ASN A 466 -45.07 1.83 -32.77
N ILE A 467 -44.86 2.15 -31.49
CA ILE A 467 -45.92 2.38 -30.50
C ILE A 467 -46.58 3.71 -30.79
N THR A 468 -47.85 3.64 -31.20
CA THR A 468 -48.69 4.81 -31.54
C THR A 468 -49.68 5.20 -30.45
N LYS A 469 -49.83 4.37 -29.40
CA LYS A 469 -50.81 4.59 -28.32
C LYS A 469 -50.13 5.02 -27.02
N ASP A 470 -50.77 5.85 -26.22
CA ASP A 470 -50.24 6.34 -24.96
C ASP A 470 -50.36 5.34 -23.79
N ASN A 471 -51.33 4.44 -23.86
CA ASN A 471 -51.51 3.39 -22.86
C ASN A 471 -50.85 2.09 -23.34
N ILE A 472 -49.76 1.73 -22.63
CA ILE A 472 -48.95 0.52 -22.92
C ILE A 472 -48.98 -0.39 -21.72
N ILE A 473 -49.39 -1.63 -21.90
CA ILE A 473 -49.27 -2.68 -20.90
C ILE A 473 -48.08 -3.54 -21.28
N GLY A 474 -47.06 -3.56 -20.42
CA GLY A 474 -45.90 -4.39 -20.59
C GLY A 474 -46.05 -5.72 -19.83
N VAL A 475 -46.04 -6.84 -20.51
CA VAL A 475 -46.00 -8.17 -19.90
C VAL A 475 -44.57 -8.69 -19.91
N LEU A 476 -43.95 -8.86 -18.72
CA LEU A 476 -42.61 -9.36 -18.56
C LEU A 476 -42.67 -10.89 -18.32
N ILE A 477 -42.31 -11.65 -19.35
CA ILE A 477 -42.23 -13.12 -19.25
C ILE A 477 -40.81 -13.48 -18.82
N GLY A 478 -40.68 -14.12 -17.66
CA GLY A 478 -39.40 -14.64 -17.15
C GLY A 478 -38.96 -15.89 -17.93
N GLY A 479 -37.71 -16.28 -17.75
CA GLY A 479 -37.18 -17.54 -18.29
C GLY A 479 -37.19 -18.66 -17.26
N ASP A 480 -36.78 -19.87 -17.70
CA ASP A 480 -36.63 -21.04 -16.83
C ASP A 480 -35.66 -20.83 -15.70
N SER A 481 -35.98 -21.36 -14.54
CA SER A 481 -35.10 -21.42 -13.40
C SER A 481 -34.65 -22.88 -13.14
N LYS A 482 -33.76 -23.09 -12.17
CA LYS A 482 -33.40 -24.46 -11.74
C LYS A 482 -34.56 -25.25 -11.18
N THR A 483 -35.59 -24.57 -10.68
CA THR A 483 -36.71 -25.16 -9.94
C THR A 483 -38.03 -25.09 -10.67
N TYR A 484 -38.14 -24.17 -11.64
CA TYR A 484 -39.38 -23.93 -12.40
C TYR A 484 -39.06 -23.82 -13.90
N ILE A 485 -39.84 -24.52 -14.70
CA ILE A 485 -39.85 -24.40 -16.15
C ILE A 485 -41.14 -23.68 -16.54
N LEU A 486 -41.03 -22.62 -17.31
CA LEU A 486 -42.17 -21.83 -17.76
C LEU A 486 -42.73 -22.50 -19.02
N GLN A 487 -43.85 -23.21 -18.87
CA GLN A 487 -44.48 -23.94 -19.98
C GLN A 487 -45.24 -23.01 -20.89
N PRO A 488 -45.24 -23.23 -22.21
CA PRO A 488 -45.97 -22.39 -23.19
C PRO A 488 -47.47 -22.24 -22.88
N GLU A 489 -48.11 -23.29 -22.36
CA GLU A 489 -49.52 -23.31 -22.01
C GLU A 489 -49.82 -22.31 -20.87
N LEU A 490 -48.95 -22.20 -19.87
CA LEU A 490 -49.08 -21.22 -18.81
C LEU A 490 -48.89 -19.78 -19.29
N ILE A 491 -47.97 -19.58 -20.24
CA ILE A 491 -47.75 -18.25 -20.87
C ILE A 491 -49.03 -17.84 -21.63
N ASN A 492 -49.57 -18.73 -22.41
CA ASN A 492 -50.79 -18.43 -23.17
C ASN A 492 -51.98 -18.14 -22.27
N SER A 493 -52.17 -18.92 -21.19
CA SER A 493 -53.24 -18.67 -20.21
C SER A 493 -53.10 -17.28 -19.55
N ILE A 494 -51.87 -16.86 -19.20
CA ILE A 494 -51.62 -15.53 -18.64
C ILE A 494 -51.89 -14.41 -19.65
N LEU A 495 -51.51 -14.63 -20.92
CA LEU A 495 -51.77 -13.67 -22.00
C LEU A 495 -53.25 -13.52 -22.28
N ASP A 496 -54.02 -14.61 -22.27
CA ASP A 496 -55.49 -14.63 -22.45
C ASP A 496 -56.24 -13.91 -21.31
N GLU A 497 -55.68 -13.92 -20.10
CA GLU A 497 -56.24 -13.14 -18.98
C GLU A 497 -55.88 -11.64 -19.00
N VAL A 498 -54.85 -11.25 -19.67
CA VAL A 498 -54.39 -9.85 -19.75
C VAL A 498 -54.92 -9.15 -20.98
N LEU A 499 -55.23 -9.86 -22.08
CA LEU A 499 -55.78 -9.34 -23.32
C LEU A 499 -57.32 -9.28 -23.28
#